data_377905875cab48c6d332b955b1606e4b
#
_entry.id   377905875cab48c6d332b955b1606e4b
#
_cell.length_a   1.000
_cell.length_b   1.000
_cell.length_c   1.000
_cell.angle_alpha   90.00
_cell.angle_beta   90.00
_cell.angle_gamma   90.00
#
_symmetry.space_group_name_H-M   'P 1'
#
loop_
_entity.id
_entity.type
_entity.pdbx_description
1 polymer ?
#
loop_
_entity_poly.entity_id
_entity_poly.type
_entity_poly.pdbx_seq_one_letter_code
_entity_poly.pdbx_strand_id
1 'polypeptide(L)'
;DRRLRQMCIRDRSNILDYESLPVDDFFTHILHAATESTIGPSLPALQRYDEIVDGTRNILDYAVKNNVKRILLTSSGGVYGPQPATMSKIPEGYLGIPDPLDPMSAYSIGKRAAEHLCSLYNQRFGLESVIARCFAFVGEDLPLRAHFAIGNFIHDALHSDKITVAGNGAPVR
;
A
#
# COMPACT_ATOMS: atom_id res chain seq x y z
N ASP A 1 -18.29 14.05 -18.34
CA ASP A 1 -17.74 14.38 -19.64
C ASP A 1 -17.43 13.10 -20.42
N ARG A 2 -18.17 12.86 -21.54
CA ARG A 2 -18.04 11.63 -22.36
C ARG A 2 -16.64 11.47 -22.99
N ARG A 3 -15.91 12.54 -23.23
CA ARG A 3 -14.59 12.49 -23.88
C ARG A 3 -13.49 11.94 -22.96
N LEU A 4 -13.56 12.22 -21.67
CA LEU A 4 -12.59 11.66 -20.70
C LEU A 4 -12.80 10.16 -20.46
N ARG A 5 -14.05 9.66 -20.60
CA ARG A 5 -14.34 8.22 -20.44
C ARG A 5 -13.81 7.34 -21.59
N GLN A 6 -13.53 7.92 -22.74
CA GLN A 6 -12.96 7.20 -23.90
C GLN A 6 -11.42 7.09 -23.84
N MET A 7 -10.78 7.83 -22.93
CA MET A 7 -9.30 7.79 -22.75
C MET A 7 -8.84 6.83 -21.66
N CYS A 8 -9.75 6.22 -20.91
CA CYS A 8 -9.39 5.24 -19.87
C CYS A 8 -9.61 3.82 -20.38
N ILE A 9 -8.53 3.14 -20.71
CA ILE A 9 -8.51 1.70 -20.96
C ILE A 9 -8.47 1.02 -19.58
N ARG A 10 -9.35 0.06 -19.37
CA ARG A 10 -9.41 -0.72 -18.13
C ARG A 10 -9.07 -2.18 -18.42
N ASP A 11 -7.81 -2.50 -18.30
CA ASP A 11 -7.32 -3.86 -18.38
C ASP A 11 -7.12 -4.46 -16.98
N ARG A 12 -7.11 -5.77 -16.89
CA ARG A 12 -6.83 -6.49 -15.65
C ARG A 12 -5.57 -7.32 -15.84
N SER A 13 -4.58 -7.08 -14.97
CA SER A 13 -3.34 -7.84 -14.92
C SER A 13 -3.04 -8.25 -13.48
N ASN A 14 -2.26 -9.30 -13.33
CA ASN A 14 -1.74 -9.70 -12.02
C ASN A 14 -0.28 -9.27 -11.92
N ILE A 15 0.04 -8.42 -10.94
CA ILE A 15 1.42 -7.94 -10.73
C ILE A 15 2.42 -9.05 -10.38
N LEU A 16 1.94 -10.21 -9.93
CA LEU A 16 2.79 -11.39 -9.68
C LEU A 16 3.10 -12.17 -10.97
N ASP A 17 2.32 -11.95 -12.01
CA ASP A 17 2.53 -12.52 -13.34
C ASP A 17 3.02 -11.43 -14.30
N TYR A 18 4.33 -11.33 -14.44
CA TYR A 18 4.98 -10.31 -15.27
C TYR A 18 4.47 -10.31 -16.70
N GLU A 19 4.21 -11.49 -17.28
CA GLU A 19 3.76 -11.64 -18.67
C GLU A 19 2.30 -11.16 -18.87
N SER A 20 1.54 -11.02 -17.80
CA SER A 20 0.19 -10.46 -17.85
C SER A 20 0.16 -8.93 -17.93
N LEU A 21 1.30 -8.25 -17.72
CA LEU A 21 1.37 -6.80 -17.76
C LEU A 21 1.25 -6.29 -19.22
N PRO A 22 0.67 -5.09 -19.45
CA PRO A 22 0.46 -4.55 -20.81
C PRO A 22 1.76 -4.45 -21.61
N VAL A 23 1.79 -4.93 -22.86
CA VAL A 23 3.01 -4.99 -23.67
C VAL A 23 3.14 -3.88 -24.72
N ASP A 24 2.04 -3.30 -25.17
CA ASP A 24 2.00 -2.36 -26.30
C ASP A 24 1.65 -0.92 -25.90
N ASP A 25 1.58 -0.63 -24.62
CA ASP A 25 1.15 0.66 -24.11
C ASP A 25 2.34 1.53 -23.68
N PHE A 26 2.26 2.81 -24.03
CA PHE A 26 3.24 3.81 -23.63
C PHE A 26 2.81 4.49 -22.33
N PHE A 27 3.40 4.10 -21.21
CA PHE A 27 3.19 4.76 -19.92
C PHE A 27 4.40 5.64 -19.57
N THR A 28 4.15 6.89 -19.22
CA THR A 28 5.19 7.79 -18.71
C THR A 28 5.28 7.76 -17.19
N HIS A 29 4.19 7.39 -16.52
CA HIS A 29 4.06 7.37 -15.06
C HIS A 29 3.29 6.14 -14.63
N ILE A 30 3.66 5.57 -13.48
CA ILE A 30 2.95 4.46 -12.84
C ILE A 30 2.51 4.89 -11.44
N LEU A 31 1.25 4.64 -11.10
CA LEU A 31 0.76 4.63 -9.72
C LEU A 31 0.65 3.16 -9.28
N HIS A 32 1.59 2.74 -8.43
CA HIS A 32 1.58 1.37 -7.89
C HIS A 32 0.84 1.33 -6.54
N ALA A 33 -0.43 0.99 -6.61
CA ALA A 33 -1.31 0.79 -5.46
C ALA A 33 -1.81 -0.66 -5.34
N ALA A 34 -1.26 -1.56 -6.15
CA ALA A 34 -1.67 -2.97 -6.19
C ALA A 34 -1.14 -3.73 -4.97
N THR A 35 -1.88 -3.67 -3.88
CA THR A 35 -1.68 -4.46 -2.67
C THR A 35 -3.04 -4.76 -2.08
N GLU A 36 -3.30 -6.04 -1.78
CA GLU A 36 -4.55 -6.41 -1.14
C GLU A 36 -4.63 -5.82 0.28
N SER A 37 -5.51 -4.87 0.47
CA SER A 37 -5.70 -4.17 1.74
C SER A 37 -6.94 -4.60 2.51
N THR A 38 -7.90 -5.24 1.84
CA THR A 38 -9.21 -5.60 2.43
C THR A 38 -9.16 -6.98 3.08
N ILE A 39 -8.71 -7.98 2.36
CA ILE A 39 -8.56 -9.36 2.86
C ILE A 39 -7.13 -9.68 3.29
N GLY A 40 -6.19 -8.77 3.00
CA GLY A 40 -4.78 -8.93 3.28
C GLY A 40 -4.44 -9.41 4.71
N PRO A 41 -5.16 -8.96 5.77
CA PRO A 41 -4.93 -9.47 7.13
C PRO A 41 -5.21 -10.97 7.30
N SER A 42 -6.04 -11.58 6.45
CA SER A 42 -6.34 -13.03 6.50
C SER A 42 -5.43 -13.88 5.62
N LEU A 43 -4.57 -13.27 4.79
CA LEU A 43 -3.57 -13.99 4.01
C LEU A 43 -2.46 -14.54 4.92
N PRO A 44 -1.89 -15.71 4.60
CA PRO A 44 -0.67 -16.18 5.25
C PRO A 44 0.44 -15.11 5.17
N ALA A 45 1.18 -14.93 6.27
CA ALA A 45 2.19 -13.87 6.38
C ALA A 45 3.22 -13.91 5.23
N LEU A 46 3.70 -15.10 4.89
CA LEU A 46 4.67 -15.29 3.80
C LEU A 46 4.07 -14.87 2.45
N GLN A 47 2.87 -15.35 2.12
CA GLN A 47 2.20 -14.95 0.88
C GLN A 47 2.02 -13.44 0.80
N ARG A 48 1.60 -12.81 1.88
CA ARG A 48 1.40 -11.36 1.94
C ARG A 48 2.70 -10.59 1.73
N TYR A 49 3.80 -11.09 2.26
CA TYR A 49 5.12 -10.51 2.05
C TYR A 49 5.56 -10.65 0.59
N ASP A 50 5.45 -11.85 0.01
CA ASP A 50 5.83 -12.14 -1.37
C ASP A 50 5.01 -11.31 -2.36
N GLU A 51 3.70 -11.22 -2.18
CA GLU A 51 2.83 -10.38 -3.03
C GLU A 51 3.28 -8.91 -3.08
N ILE A 52 3.70 -8.36 -1.94
CA ILE A 52 4.18 -6.98 -1.88
C ILE A 52 5.54 -6.82 -2.54
N VAL A 53 6.48 -7.69 -2.22
CA VAL A 53 7.88 -7.55 -2.65
C VAL A 53 8.04 -7.94 -4.10
N ASP A 54 7.57 -9.11 -4.51
CA ASP A 54 7.70 -9.60 -5.88
C ASP A 54 6.81 -8.81 -6.84
N GLY A 55 5.58 -8.49 -6.42
CA GLY A 55 4.71 -7.61 -7.20
C GLY A 55 5.33 -6.24 -7.45
N THR A 56 5.95 -5.64 -6.43
CA THR A 56 6.67 -4.36 -6.60
C THR A 56 7.87 -4.52 -7.51
N ARG A 57 8.64 -5.59 -7.39
CA ARG A 57 9.78 -5.88 -8.27
C ARG A 57 9.33 -5.98 -9.73
N ASN A 58 8.30 -6.74 -10.01
CA ASN A 58 7.76 -6.89 -11.37
C ASN A 58 7.33 -5.56 -11.98
N ILE A 59 6.67 -4.70 -11.19
CA ILE A 59 6.27 -3.36 -11.64
C ILE A 59 7.50 -2.46 -11.90
N LEU A 60 8.54 -2.55 -11.08
CA LEU A 60 9.78 -1.79 -11.28
C LEU A 60 10.54 -2.27 -12.52
N ASP A 61 10.65 -3.59 -12.74
CA ASP A 61 11.25 -4.18 -13.94
C ASP A 61 10.47 -3.75 -15.19
N TYR A 62 9.14 -3.80 -15.12
CA TYR A 62 8.27 -3.32 -16.18
C TYR A 62 8.50 -1.83 -16.47
N ALA A 63 8.61 -1.00 -15.42
CA ALA A 63 8.85 0.43 -15.58
C ALA A 63 10.16 0.73 -16.29
N VAL A 64 11.24 0.02 -15.93
CA VAL A 64 12.55 0.16 -16.57
C VAL A 64 12.50 -0.29 -18.03
N LYS A 65 11.92 -1.47 -18.30
CA LYS A 65 11.79 -2.03 -19.66
C LYS A 65 11.03 -1.11 -20.62
N ASN A 66 9.99 -0.43 -20.09
CA ASN A 66 9.12 0.44 -20.89
C ASN A 66 9.50 1.93 -20.82
N ASN A 67 10.67 2.27 -20.29
CA ASN A 67 11.17 3.64 -20.17
C ASN A 67 10.20 4.58 -19.42
N VAL A 68 9.51 4.07 -18.40
CA VAL A 68 8.67 4.87 -17.50
C VAL A 68 9.55 5.88 -16.78
N LYS A 69 9.11 7.13 -16.70
CA LYS A 69 9.90 8.22 -16.11
C LYS A 69 9.79 8.22 -14.58
N ARG A 70 8.60 7.98 -14.06
CA ARG A 70 8.33 8.13 -12.63
C ARG A 70 7.31 7.12 -12.13
N ILE A 71 7.53 6.62 -10.92
CA ILE A 71 6.60 5.77 -10.20
C ILE A 71 6.21 6.40 -8.86
N LEU A 72 4.92 6.32 -8.51
CA LEU A 72 4.42 6.57 -7.17
C LEU A 72 4.07 5.23 -6.53
N LEU A 73 4.73 4.91 -5.42
CA LEU A 73 4.44 3.74 -4.59
C LEU A 73 3.53 4.14 -3.42
N THR A 74 2.37 3.52 -3.30
CA THR A 74 1.58 3.60 -2.07
C THR A 74 2.18 2.68 -1.01
N SER A 75 2.95 3.26 -0.11
CA SER A 75 3.48 2.60 1.07
C SER A 75 2.51 2.71 2.26
N SER A 76 2.96 2.51 3.46
CA SER A 76 2.13 2.50 4.66
C SER A 76 2.82 3.17 5.84
N GLY A 77 2.05 3.81 6.71
CA GLY A 77 2.54 4.25 8.03
C GLY A 77 3.08 3.10 8.90
N GLY A 78 2.69 1.85 8.59
CA GLY A 78 3.24 0.66 9.26
C GLY A 78 4.75 0.48 9.13
N VAL A 79 5.38 1.09 8.11
CA VAL A 79 6.85 1.01 7.92
C VAL A 79 7.64 1.66 9.06
N TYR A 80 7.02 2.55 9.83
CA TYR A 80 7.64 3.17 11.00
C TYR A 80 7.71 2.27 12.22
N GLY A 81 6.97 1.15 12.22
CA GLY A 81 6.84 0.31 13.41
C GLY A 81 5.98 0.97 14.52
N PRO A 82 6.08 0.47 15.75
CA PRO A 82 5.34 1.03 16.88
C PRO A 82 5.76 2.49 17.17
N GLN A 83 4.77 3.36 17.37
CA GLN A 83 5.04 4.73 17.78
C GLN A 83 5.51 4.77 19.25
N PRO A 84 6.67 5.37 19.55
CA PRO A 84 7.10 5.53 20.93
C PRO A 84 6.09 6.37 21.74
N ALA A 85 5.84 5.98 23.00
CA ALA A 85 4.90 6.69 23.88
C ALA A 85 5.29 8.16 24.14
N THR A 86 6.56 8.49 24.00
CA THR A 86 7.09 9.85 24.15
C THR A 86 6.90 10.72 22.91
N MET A 87 6.43 10.15 21.81
CA MET A 87 6.30 10.83 20.53
C MET A 87 4.81 11.06 20.20
N SER A 88 4.39 12.30 20.16
CA SER A 88 3.00 12.66 19.82
C SER A 88 2.66 12.50 18.34
N LYS A 89 3.65 12.67 17.45
CA LYS A 89 3.55 12.50 15.99
C LYS A 89 4.85 11.91 15.48
N ILE A 90 4.75 10.97 14.56
CA ILE A 90 5.92 10.41 13.87
C ILE A 90 6.35 11.39 12.78
N PRO A 91 7.57 11.96 12.85
CA PRO A 91 8.10 12.78 11.76
C PRO A 91 8.44 11.89 10.56
N GLU A 92 8.36 12.43 9.35
CA GLU A 92 8.61 11.68 8.11
C GLU A 92 9.98 10.99 8.06
N GLY A 93 10.99 11.64 8.60
CA GLY A 93 12.36 11.08 8.67
C GLY A 93 12.61 10.09 9.82
N TYR A 94 11.58 9.68 10.57
CA TYR A 94 11.76 8.72 11.65
C TYR A 94 12.17 7.34 11.13
N LEU A 95 13.26 6.79 11.69
CA LEU A 95 13.86 5.53 11.27
C LEU A 95 13.38 4.33 12.11
N GLY A 96 12.22 4.40 12.72
CA GLY A 96 11.62 3.26 13.41
C GLY A 96 11.44 2.06 12.48
N ILE A 97 11.28 0.88 13.05
CA ILE A 97 11.14 -0.38 12.31
C ILE A 97 10.12 -1.29 12.98
N PRO A 98 9.24 -1.98 12.21
CA PRO A 98 8.46 -3.10 12.71
C PRO A 98 9.40 -4.24 13.16
N ASP A 99 8.97 -5.05 14.14
CA ASP A 99 9.76 -6.21 14.55
C ASP A 99 9.94 -7.19 13.38
N PRO A 100 11.17 -7.41 12.89
CA PRO A 100 11.41 -8.30 11.75
C PRO A 100 11.26 -9.78 12.09
N LEU A 101 11.21 -10.15 13.36
CA LEU A 101 11.03 -11.52 13.82
C LEU A 101 9.57 -11.87 14.11
N ASP A 102 8.67 -10.87 14.11
CA ASP A 102 7.24 -11.10 14.23
C ASP A 102 6.59 -11.33 12.85
N PRO A 103 6.04 -12.53 12.57
CA PRO A 103 5.32 -12.79 11.30
C PRO A 103 4.16 -11.82 11.03
N MET A 104 3.57 -11.22 12.07
CA MET A 104 2.51 -10.22 11.89
C MET A 104 3.02 -8.93 11.27
N SER A 105 4.32 -8.69 11.30
CA SER A 105 4.98 -7.56 10.63
C SER A 105 5.15 -7.73 9.12
N ALA A 106 4.78 -8.88 8.53
CA ALA A 106 5.00 -9.20 7.11
C ALA A 106 4.58 -8.08 6.14
N TYR A 107 3.39 -7.49 6.37
CA TYR A 107 2.92 -6.35 5.56
C TYR A 107 3.84 -5.14 5.67
N SER A 108 4.16 -4.73 6.87
CA SER A 108 4.96 -3.52 7.13
C SER A 108 6.40 -3.68 6.68
N ILE A 109 6.98 -4.87 6.88
CA ILE A 109 8.33 -5.22 6.39
C ILE A 109 8.31 -5.31 4.86
N GLY A 110 7.30 -5.95 4.25
CA GLY A 110 7.14 -6.00 2.80
C GLY A 110 7.05 -4.61 2.16
N LYS A 111 6.25 -3.71 2.74
CA LYS A 111 6.18 -2.30 2.27
C LYS A 111 7.51 -1.57 2.42
N ARG A 112 8.25 -1.82 3.49
CA ARG A 112 9.58 -1.26 3.69
C ARG A 112 10.60 -1.80 2.68
N ALA A 113 10.53 -3.10 2.37
CA ALA A 113 11.34 -3.70 1.30
C ALA A 113 10.99 -3.10 -0.08
N ALA A 114 9.70 -2.87 -0.36
CA ALA A 114 9.25 -2.21 -1.58
C ALA A 114 9.79 -0.77 -1.70
N GLU A 115 9.80 0.02 -0.62
CA GLU A 115 10.44 1.35 -0.59
C GLU A 115 11.93 1.25 -0.93
N HIS A 116 12.61 0.26 -0.35
CA HIS A 116 14.03 0.04 -0.61
C HIS A 116 14.30 -0.38 -2.06
N LEU A 117 13.46 -1.23 -2.64
CA LEU A 117 13.53 -1.57 -4.07
C LEU A 117 13.44 -0.31 -4.94
N CYS A 118 12.50 0.60 -4.66
CA CYS A 118 12.40 1.86 -5.39
C CYS A 118 13.70 2.66 -5.34
N SER A 119 14.36 2.73 -4.17
CA SER A 119 15.66 3.40 -4.02
C SER A 119 16.76 2.74 -4.85
N LEU A 120 16.82 1.40 -4.87
CA LEU A 120 17.81 0.65 -5.66
C LEU A 120 17.60 0.83 -7.16
N TYR A 121 16.34 0.85 -7.62
CA TYR A 121 16.03 1.07 -9.03
C TYR A 121 16.29 2.51 -9.47
N ASN A 122 16.06 3.49 -8.58
CA ASN A 122 16.47 4.86 -8.84
C ASN A 122 17.99 4.96 -9.01
N GLN A 123 18.76 4.38 -8.09
CA GLN A 123 20.22 4.39 -8.14
C GLN A 123 20.77 3.72 -9.41
N ARG A 124 20.20 2.57 -9.79
CA ARG A 124 20.74 1.75 -10.88
C ARG A 124 20.27 2.19 -12.26
N PHE A 125 19.03 2.61 -12.39
CA PHE A 125 18.34 2.84 -13.66
C PHE A 125 17.85 4.28 -13.84
N GLY A 126 17.96 5.13 -12.81
CA GLY A 126 17.45 6.50 -12.85
C GLY A 126 15.91 6.61 -12.78
N LEU A 127 15.20 5.53 -12.42
CA LEU A 127 13.74 5.55 -12.28
C LEU A 127 13.36 6.41 -11.09
N GLU A 128 12.75 7.57 -11.33
CA GLU A 128 12.31 8.46 -10.26
C GLU A 128 11.15 7.83 -9.48
N SER A 129 11.26 7.85 -8.15
CA SER A 129 10.24 7.26 -7.27
C SER A 129 9.73 8.27 -6.27
N VAL A 130 8.41 8.33 -6.11
CA VAL A 130 7.73 9.03 -5.02
C VAL A 130 7.08 7.98 -4.12
N ILE A 131 7.30 8.08 -2.82
CA ILE A 131 6.78 7.15 -1.83
C ILE A 131 5.74 7.86 -0.98
N ALA A 132 4.49 7.39 -1.02
CA ALA A 132 3.41 7.89 -0.21
C ALA A 132 3.13 6.91 0.94
N ARG A 133 3.55 7.24 2.16
CA ARG A 133 3.28 6.44 3.37
C ARG A 133 1.88 6.75 3.89
N CYS A 134 0.93 5.97 3.40
CA CYS A 134 -0.47 6.13 3.71
C CYS A 134 -0.80 5.58 5.10
N PHE A 135 -1.62 6.31 5.86
CA PHE A 135 -2.18 5.86 7.14
C PHE A 135 -3.61 5.35 6.94
N ALA A 136 -4.57 5.88 7.70
CA ALA A 136 -5.97 5.52 7.53
C ALA A 136 -6.66 6.50 6.59
N PHE A 137 -7.41 5.97 5.63
CA PHE A 137 -8.26 6.76 4.75
C PHE A 137 -9.71 6.66 5.17
N VAL A 138 -10.43 7.73 4.95
CA VAL A 138 -11.89 7.80 5.08
C VAL A 138 -12.44 8.42 3.81
N GLY A 139 -13.47 7.82 3.24
CA GLY A 139 -14.10 8.30 2.01
C GLY A 139 -15.41 7.60 1.77
N GLU A 140 -16.13 8.05 0.75
CA GLU A 140 -17.46 7.56 0.37
C GLU A 140 -17.46 6.05 0.06
N ASP A 141 -16.39 5.56 -0.57
CA ASP A 141 -16.26 4.15 -0.97
C ASP A 141 -15.61 3.26 0.10
N LEU A 142 -15.46 3.76 1.37
CA LEU A 142 -14.85 2.96 2.43
C LEU A 142 -15.69 1.73 2.77
N PRO A 143 -15.14 0.50 2.72
CA PRO A 143 -15.87 -0.70 3.14
C PRO A 143 -16.18 -0.65 4.65
N LEU A 144 -17.46 -0.50 4.99
CA LEU A 144 -17.89 -0.25 6.38
C LEU A 144 -17.73 -1.46 7.31
N ARG A 145 -17.59 -2.69 6.77
CA ARG A 145 -17.41 -3.92 7.56
C ARG A 145 -16.04 -4.59 7.37
N ALA A 146 -15.08 -3.86 6.86
CA ALA A 146 -13.70 -4.32 6.79
C ALA A 146 -12.98 -4.13 8.14
N HIS A 147 -11.68 -4.45 8.17
CA HIS A 147 -10.85 -4.32 9.38
C HIS A 147 -10.53 -2.86 9.79
N PHE A 148 -11.13 -1.89 9.12
CA PHE A 148 -10.92 -0.46 9.43
C PHE A 148 -11.86 0.00 10.54
N ALA A 149 -11.29 0.44 11.67
CA ALA A 149 -12.07 0.87 12.84
C ALA A 149 -13.09 1.96 12.48
N ILE A 150 -12.71 2.96 11.71
CA ILE A 150 -13.59 4.06 11.32
C ILE A 150 -14.79 3.57 10.48
N GLY A 151 -14.59 2.61 9.58
CA GLY A 151 -15.67 2.01 8.81
C GLY A 151 -16.67 1.28 9.71
N ASN A 152 -16.16 0.50 10.68
CA ASN A 152 -17.01 -0.18 11.66
C ASN A 152 -17.77 0.81 12.55
N PHE A 153 -17.14 1.90 12.98
CA PHE A 153 -17.82 2.93 13.78
C PHE A 153 -18.94 3.62 12.98
N ILE A 154 -18.70 3.95 11.72
CA ILE A 154 -19.73 4.51 10.84
C ILE A 154 -20.86 3.50 10.64
N HIS A 155 -20.53 2.23 10.38
CA HIS A 155 -21.53 1.18 10.26
C HIS A 155 -22.40 1.07 11.51
N ASP A 156 -21.77 0.99 12.69
CA ASP A 156 -22.48 0.87 13.96
C ASP A 156 -23.38 2.09 14.22
N ALA A 157 -22.88 3.29 13.94
CA ALA A 157 -23.65 4.52 14.11
C ALA A 157 -24.91 4.58 13.20
N LEU A 158 -24.86 3.93 12.04
CA LEU A 158 -25.97 3.92 11.08
C LEU A 158 -26.97 2.77 11.34
N HIS A 159 -26.55 1.68 11.95
CA HIS A 159 -27.32 0.42 11.98
C HIS A 159 -27.48 -0.19 13.38
N SER A 160 -26.94 0.42 14.41
CA SER A 160 -26.93 -0.11 15.78
C SER A 160 -27.16 0.99 16.80
N ASP A 161 -27.71 0.62 17.97
CA ASP A 161 -27.90 1.55 19.11
C ASP A 161 -26.59 1.83 19.87
N LYS A 162 -25.50 1.13 19.51
CA LYS A 162 -24.21 1.21 20.21
C LYS A 162 -23.07 1.13 19.21
N ILE A 163 -22.03 1.94 19.45
CA ILE A 163 -20.75 1.84 18.75
C ILE A 163 -19.85 0.90 19.56
N THR A 164 -19.36 -0.17 18.91
CA THR A 164 -18.48 -1.14 19.54
C THR A 164 -17.02 -0.78 19.32
N VAL A 165 -16.26 -0.57 20.40
CA VAL A 165 -14.81 -0.37 20.35
C VAL A 165 -14.14 -1.69 20.71
N ALA A 166 -13.56 -2.37 19.71
CA ALA A 166 -12.79 -3.58 19.94
C ALA A 166 -11.37 -3.20 20.38
N GLY A 167 -11.13 -3.17 21.67
CA GLY A 167 -9.84 -2.81 22.25
C GLY A 167 -9.99 -1.87 23.47
N ASN A 168 -8.86 -1.38 23.96
CA ASN A 168 -8.83 -0.50 25.16
C ASN A 168 -8.98 1.00 24.84
N GLY A 169 -9.18 1.37 23.57
CA GLY A 169 -9.31 2.77 23.15
C GLY A 169 -8.00 3.58 23.18
N ALA A 170 -6.88 2.97 23.52
CA ALA A 170 -5.60 3.69 23.66
C ALA A 170 -4.88 4.01 22.33
N PRO A 171 -5.02 3.26 21.21
CA PRO A 171 -4.34 3.58 19.97
C PRO A 171 -4.76 4.95 19.42
N VAL A 172 -3.77 5.82 19.19
CA VAL A 172 -3.91 7.12 18.50
C VAL A 172 -3.19 6.99 17.15
N ARG A 173 -3.83 7.47 16.08
CA ARG A 173 -3.25 7.49 14.74
C ARG A 173 -3.35 8.87 14.12
#